data_c503bae04d625c09b0a6b6bbac4a5db5
#
_entry.id   c503bae04d625c09b0a6b6bbac4a5db5
#
_cell.length_a   1.000
_cell.length_b   1.000
_cell.length_c   1.000
_cell.angle_alpha   90.00
_cell.angle_beta   90.00
_cell.angle_gamma   90.00
#
_symmetry.space_group_name_H-M   'P 1'
#
loop_
_entity.id
_entity.type
_entity.pdbx_description
1 polymer ?
#
loop_
_entity_poly.entity_id
_entity_poly.type
_entity_poly.pdbx_seq_one_letter_code
_entity_poly.pdbx_strand_id
1 'polypeptide(L)'
;LGDVYKRQERMLQGLVIGCARCTPAEKLEYVARFVPKIDNWAVCDCFCWRLKAAERQPMWEFIQPYFRSEAEYDVRFAVVTGLGNFVDGEHLEALLQRLDGVRHEAYYARMAVAWAVSVCYVKFPQRTHEWLGSCSLDDWTFNKSLQKIIESLRVSDTDKQAIRAMKRRK
;
A
#
# COMPACT_ATOMS: atom_id res chain seq x y z
N LEU A 1 -7.35 -12.69 -26.44
CA LEU A 1 -6.71 -11.47 -26.97
C LEU A 1 -7.39 -10.19 -26.42
N GLY A 2 -8.73 -10.09 -26.43
CA GLY A 2 -9.46 -8.90 -25.98
C GLY A 2 -9.14 -8.44 -24.55
N ASP A 3 -8.94 -9.34 -23.59
CA ASP A 3 -8.68 -8.99 -22.19
C ASP A 3 -7.26 -8.48 -21.97
N VAL A 4 -6.30 -8.94 -22.77
CA VAL A 4 -4.91 -8.43 -22.73
C VAL A 4 -4.87 -6.97 -23.19
N TYR A 5 -5.55 -6.62 -24.29
CA TYR A 5 -5.62 -5.24 -24.77
C TYR A 5 -6.30 -4.31 -23.76
N LYS A 6 -7.41 -4.73 -23.16
CA LYS A 6 -8.11 -3.95 -22.11
C LYS A 6 -7.22 -3.67 -20.89
N ARG A 7 -6.38 -4.65 -20.49
CA ARG A 7 -5.43 -4.46 -19.39
C ARG A 7 -4.38 -3.41 -19.75
N GLN A 8 -3.81 -3.49 -20.95
CA GLN A 8 -2.82 -2.52 -21.43
C GLN A 8 -3.40 -1.12 -21.55
N GLU A 9 -4.62 -0.98 -22.07
CA GLU A 9 -5.34 0.28 -22.13
C GLU A 9 -5.53 0.91 -20.75
N ARG A 10 -5.93 0.10 -19.75
CA ARG A 10 -6.08 0.58 -18.36
C ARG A 10 -4.74 1.01 -17.76
N MET A 11 -3.68 0.24 -17.98
CA MET A 11 -2.34 0.63 -17.52
C MET A 11 -1.90 1.97 -18.13
N LEU A 12 -2.08 2.15 -19.44
CA LEU A 12 -1.80 3.41 -20.12
C LEU A 12 -2.65 4.56 -19.59
N GLN A 13 -3.95 4.32 -19.37
CA GLN A 13 -4.86 5.31 -18.79
C GLN A 13 -4.38 5.78 -17.41
N GLY A 14 -3.99 4.84 -16.53
CA GLY A 14 -3.42 5.16 -15.22
C GLY A 14 -2.13 5.96 -15.29
N LEU A 15 -1.20 5.57 -16.16
CA LEU A 15 0.05 6.30 -16.38
C LEU A 15 -0.19 7.72 -16.90
N VAL A 16 -1.13 7.90 -17.84
CA VAL A 16 -1.50 9.23 -18.35
C VAL A 16 -2.03 10.13 -17.24
N ILE A 17 -2.89 9.60 -16.35
CA ILE A 17 -3.38 10.36 -15.18
C ILE A 17 -2.22 10.79 -14.28
N GLY A 18 -1.30 9.88 -13.97
CA GLY A 18 -0.12 10.19 -13.16
C GLY A 18 0.76 11.29 -13.76
N CYS A 19 0.93 11.28 -15.10
CA CYS A 19 1.75 12.25 -15.83
C CYS A 19 1.02 13.55 -16.21
N ALA A 20 -0.30 13.61 -16.07
CA ALA A 20 -1.11 14.75 -16.49
C ALA A 20 -0.66 16.06 -15.83
N ARG A 21 -0.58 17.11 -16.64
CA ARG A 21 -0.31 18.48 -16.19
C ARG A 21 -1.64 19.18 -15.88
N CYS A 22 -2.11 19.02 -14.67
CA CYS A 22 -3.37 19.58 -14.18
C CYS A 22 -3.21 19.95 -12.69
N THR A 23 -4.17 20.63 -12.13
CA THR A 23 -4.22 20.94 -10.69
C THR A 23 -4.40 19.66 -9.88
N PRO A 24 -3.99 19.64 -8.59
CA PRO A 24 -4.24 18.50 -7.72
C PRO A 24 -5.72 18.10 -7.64
N ALA A 25 -6.64 19.06 -7.62
CA ALA A 25 -8.08 18.81 -7.57
C ALA A 25 -8.58 18.09 -8.84
N GLU A 26 -8.24 18.62 -10.02
CA GLU A 26 -8.56 17.96 -11.30
C GLU A 26 -7.98 16.56 -11.39
N LYS A 27 -6.75 16.36 -10.89
CA LYS A 27 -6.11 15.04 -10.88
C LYS A 27 -6.91 14.07 -10.01
N LEU A 28 -7.36 14.48 -8.83
CA LEU A 28 -8.18 13.63 -7.95
C LEU A 28 -9.54 13.25 -8.60
N GLU A 29 -10.12 14.12 -9.41
CA GLU A 29 -11.32 13.76 -10.19
C GLU A 29 -11.03 12.61 -11.18
N TYR A 30 -9.89 12.67 -11.88
CA TYR A 30 -9.48 11.57 -12.77
C TYR A 30 -9.19 10.28 -11.98
N VAL A 31 -8.55 10.39 -10.83
CA VAL A 31 -8.30 9.26 -9.93
C VAL A 31 -9.61 8.62 -9.48
N ALA A 32 -10.58 9.43 -9.00
CA ALA A 32 -11.88 8.94 -8.56
C ALA A 32 -12.64 8.17 -9.65
N ARG A 33 -12.53 8.62 -10.91
CA ARG A 33 -13.14 7.94 -12.08
C ARG A 33 -12.37 6.69 -12.51
N PHE A 34 -11.09 6.59 -12.16
CA PHE A 34 -10.23 5.48 -12.58
C PHE A 34 -10.20 4.34 -11.58
N VAL A 35 -10.15 4.62 -10.28
CA VAL A 35 -10.06 3.60 -9.23
C VAL A 35 -11.08 2.47 -9.39
N PRO A 36 -12.37 2.73 -9.69
CA PRO A 36 -13.35 1.64 -9.90
C PRO A 36 -13.09 0.75 -11.12
N LYS A 37 -12.16 1.13 -12.01
CA LYS A 37 -11.76 0.34 -13.18
C LYS A 37 -10.57 -0.58 -12.92
N ILE A 38 -9.96 -0.48 -11.74
CA ILE A 38 -8.83 -1.30 -11.34
C ILE A 38 -9.35 -2.69 -10.97
N ASP A 39 -8.97 -3.69 -11.74
CA ASP A 39 -9.43 -5.08 -11.59
C ASP A 39 -8.29 -6.09 -11.41
N ASN A 40 -7.05 -5.60 -11.33
CA ASN A 40 -5.89 -6.44 -11.08
C ASN A 40 -4.73 -5.64 -10.46
N TRP A 41 -3.79 -6.36 -9.82
CA TRP A 41 -2.66 -5.76 -9.14
C TRP A 41 -1.71 -5.00 -10.07
N ALA A 42 -1.52 -5.45 -11.31
CA ALA A 42 -0.60 -4.79 -12.25
C ALA A 42 -1.10 -3.40 -12.66
N VAL A 43 -2.40 -3.27 -12.93
CA VAL A 43 -3.03 -1.97 -13.21
C VAL A 43 -2.93 -1.07 -11.98
N CYS A 44 -3.22 -1.60 -10.78
CA CYS A 44 -3.15 -0.86 -9.53
C CYS A 44 -1.76 -0.29 -9.26
N ASP A 45 -0.75 -1.14 -9.31
CA ASP A 45 0.61 -0.77 -8.93
C ASP A 45 1.26 0.17 -9.95
N CYS A 46 0.98 -0.01 -11.25
CA CYS A 46 1.41 0.93 -12.29
C CYS A 46 0.73 2.29 -12.19
N PHE A 47 -0.50 2.34 -11.67
CA PHE A 47 -1.25 3.57 -11.47
C PHE A 47 -0.72 4.42 -10.31
N CYS A 48 -0.19 3.80 -9.25
CA CYS A 48 0.29 4.49 -8.06
C CYS A 48 1.63 5.20 -8.33
N TRP A 49 1.59 6.43 -8.81
CA TRP A 49 2.77 7.24 -9.14
C TRP A 49 3.36 7.95 -7.92
N ARG A 50 4.56 8.52 -8.08
CA ARG A 50 5.18 9.37 -7.06
C ARG A 50 4.56 10.77 -7.08
N LEU A 51 3.97 11.17 -5.96
CA LEU A 51 3.28 12.45 -5.79
C LEU A 51 4.26 13.62 -5.72
N LYS A 52 3.88 14.74 -6.35
CA LYS A 52 4.52 16.04 -6.13
C LYS A 52 4.10 16.62 -4.77
N ALA A 53 4.87 17.57 -4.24
CA ALA A 53 4.60 18.16 -2.94
C ALA A 53 3.14 18.67 -2.81
N ALA A 54 2.64 19.40 -3.81
CA ALA A 54 1.27 19.94 -3.81
C ALA A 54 0.17 18.86 -3.92
N GLU A 55 0.50 17.65 -4.37
CA GLU A 55 -0.45 16.54 -4.51
C GLU A 55 -0.56 15.70 -3.23
N ARG A 56 0.43 15.79 -2.32
CA ARG A 56 0.55 14.87 -1.17
C ARG A 56 -0.62 14.97 -0.22
N GLN A 57 -0.87 16.14 0.35
CA GLN A 57 -1.93 16.31 1.34
C GLN A 57 -3.33 16.00 0.74
N PRO A 58 -3.71 16.53 -0.45
CA PRO A 58 -4.98 16.16 -1.07
C PRO A 58 -5.12 14.65 -1.31
N MET A 59 -4.04 13.97 -1.76
CA MET A 59 -4.07 12.53 -1.98
C MET A 59 -4.14 11.76 -0.66
N TRP A 60 -3.43 12.18 0.39
CA TRP A 60 -3.53 11.55 1.70
C TRP A 60 -4.96 11.53 2.21
N GLU A 61 -5.66 12.68 2.13
CA GLU A 61 -7.07 12.78 2.52
C GLU A 61 -7.97 11.92 1.62
N PHE A 62 -7.72 11.93 0.32
CA PHE A 62 -8.50 11.19 -0.67
C PHE A 62 -8.46 9.68 -0.46
N ILE A 63 -7.32 9.10 -0.12
CA ILE A 63 -7.18 7.65 0.03
C ILE A 63 -7.76 7.10 1.36
N GLN A 64 -8.10 7.95 2.33
CA GLN A 64 -8.54 7.50 3.66
C GLN A 64 -9.75 6.55 3.65
N PRO A 65 -10.84 6.82 2.90
CA PRO A 65 -11.99 5.93 2.87
C PRO A 65 -11.67 4.57 2.22
N TYR A 66 -10.73 4.52 1.27
CA TYR A 66 -10.40 3.30 0.53
C TYR A 66 -9.74 2.23 1.40
N PHE A 67 -9.09 2.57 2.52
CA PHE A 67 -8.56 1.58 3.47
C PHE A 67 -9.66 0.71 4.11
N ARG A 68 -10.92 1.13 4.04
CA ARG A 68 -12.08 0.43 4.61
C ARG A 68 -13.07 -0.03 3.54
N SER A 69 -12.72 0.05 2.26
CA SER A 69 -13.56 -0.41 1.16
C SER A 69 -13.74 -1.93 1.21
N GLU A 70 -14.89 -2.41 0.75
CA GLU A 70 -15.16 -3.83 0.52
C GLU A 70 -14.57 -4.34 -0.79
N ALA A 71 -14.11 -3.44 -1.67
CA ALA A 71 -13.48 -3.79 -2.94
C ALA A 71 -11.97 -4.02 -2.75
N GLU A 72 -11.50 -5.20 -3.15
CA GLU A 72 -10.11 -5.63 -2.99
C GLU A 72 -9.08 -4.61 -3.55
N TYR A 73 -9.34 -4.12 -4.75
CA TYR A 73 -8.40 -3.21 -5.42
C TYR A 73 -8.50 -1.77 -4.96
N ASP A 74 -9.60 -1.36 -4.35
CA ASP A 74 -9.72 -0.10 -3.64
C ASP A 74 -8.77 -0.08 -2.44
N VAL A 75 -8.82 -1.12 -1.61
CA VAL A 75 -7.90 -1.27 -0.48
C VAL A 75 -6.46 -1.32 -0.96
N ARG A 76 -6.18 -2.12 -2.02
CA ARG A 76 -4.82 -2.18 -2.59
C ARG A 76 -4.36 -0.82 -3.09
N PHE A 77 -5.21 -0.05 -3.78
CA PHE A 77 -4.89 1.30 -4.24
C PHE A 77 -4.48 2.22 -3.09
N ALA A 78 -5.27 2.26 -2.01
CA ALA A 78 -4.95 3.08 -0.83
C ALA A 78 -3.61 2.66 -0.21
N VAL A 79 -3.40 1.36 -0.01
CA VAL A 79 -2.19 0.81 0.60
C VAL A 79 -0.96 1.06 -0.28
N VAL A 80 -1.02 0.81 -1.60
CA VAL A 80 0.12 1.00 -2.51
C VAL A 80 0.45 2.49 -2.67
N THR A 81 -0.56 3.36 -2.75
CA THR A 81 -0.34 4.81 -2.71
C THR A 81 0.31 5.25 -1.40
N GLY A 82 -0.13 4.69 -0.27
CA GLY A 82 0.42 4.91 1.06
C GLY A 82 1.89 4.52 1.14
N LEU A 83 2.23 3.28 0.78
CA LEU A 83 3.60 2.77 0.86
C LEU A 83 4.57 3.50 -0.08
N GLY A 84 4.09 3.95 -1.24
CA GLY A 84 4.92 4.64 -2.23
C GLY A 84 5.22 6.10 -1.87
N ASN A 85 4.32 6.76 -1.11
CA ASN A 85 4.37 8.19 -0.93
C ASN A 85 4.37 8.66 0.53
N PHE A 86 3.92 7.86 1.50
CA PHE A 86 3.68 8.31 2.88
C PHE A 86 4.44 7.51 3.94
N VAL A 87 5.44 6.73 3.54
CA VAL A 87 6.39 6.12 4.47
C VAL A 87 7.50 7.12 4.77
N ASP A 88 7.21 8.08 5.60
CA ASP A 88 8.11 9.14 6.09
C ASP A 88 7.85 9.43 7.57
N GLY A 89 8.68 10.32 8.17
CA GLY A 89 8.61 10.60 9.61
C GLY A 89 7.31 11.26 10.07
N GLU A 90 6.60 11.93 9.17
CA GLU A 90 5.36 12.67 9.46
C GLU A 90 4.13 11.75 9.40
N HIS A 91 4.09 10.84 8.41
CA HIS A 91 2.88 10.03 8.15
C HIS A 91 2.98 8.59 8.67
N LEU A 92 4.15 8.14 9.12
CA LEU A 92 4.38 6.72 9.44
C LEU A 92 3.35 6.14 10.41
N GLU A 93 3.12 6.79 11.56
CA GLU A 93 2.19 6.31 12.58
C GLU A 93 0.76 6.26 12.04
N ALA A 94 0.34 7.31 11.35
CA ALA A 94 -0.98 7.38 10.75
C ALA A 94 -1.15 6.28 9.69
N LEU A 95 -0.13 6.04 8.87
CA LEU A 95 -0.16 4.96 7.87
C LEU A 95 -0.22 3.60 8.55
N LEU A 96 0.62 3.31 9.53
CA LEU A 96 0.60 2.06 10.28
C LEU A 96 -0.76 1.82 10.95
N GLN A 97 -1.38 2.85 11.51
CA GLN A 97 -2.73 2.77 12.06
C GLN A 97 -3.79 2.44 10.99
N ARG A 98 -3.66 3.00 9.77
CA ARG A 98 -4.56 2.64 8.65
C ARG A 98 -4.37 1.20 8.21
N LEU A 99 -3.12 0.74 8.09
CA LEU A 99 -2.80 -0.65 7.76
C LEU A 99 -3.37 -1.63 8.81
N ASP A 100 -3.23 -1.28 10.11
CA ASP A 100 -3.79 -2.08 11.21
C ASP A 100 -5.31 -2.14 11.19
N GLY A 101 -5.96 -1.13 10.63
CA GLY A 101 -7.42 -1.06 10.48
C GLY A 101 -7.99 -1.83 9.30
N VAL A 102 -7.17 -2.33 8.37
CA VAL A 102 -7.65 -3.09 7.21
C VAL A 102 -8.23 -4.43 7.67
N ARG A 103 -9.52 -4.68 7.32
CA ARG A 103 -10.24 -5.93 7.58
C ARG A 103 -10.79 -6.45 6.25
N HIS A 104 -9.93 -7.11 5.50
CA HIS A 104 -10.28 -7.61 4.17
C HIS A 104 -9.68 -9.01 3.96
N GLU A 105 -10.47 -9.98 3.48
CA GLU A 105 -10.02 -11.37 3.33
C GLU A 105 -9.35 -11.65 1.98
N ALA A 106 -9.59 -10.81 0.97
CA ALA A 106 -9.04 -11.01 -0.36
C ALA A 106 -7.51 -10.90 -0.39
N TYR A 107 -6.91 -11.76 -1.19
CA TYR A 107 -5.47 -11.99 -1.22
C TYR A 107 -4.65 -10.74 -1.55
N TYR A 108 -5.04 -9.98 -2.58
CA TYR A 108 -4.25 -8.85 -3.06
C TYR A 108 -4.34 -7.62 -2.14
N ALA A 109 -5.45 -7.45 -1.40
CA ALA A 109 -5.56 -6.44 -0.36
C ALA A 109 -4.60 -6.76 0.80
N ARG A 110 -4.65 -7.99 1.33
CA ARG A 110 -3.79 -8.45 2.43
C ARG A 110 -2.30 -8.46 2.05
N MET A 111 -1.97 -8.86 0.81
CA MET A 111 -0.61 -8.80 0.29
C MET A 111 -0.07 -7.38 0.19
N ALA A 112 -0.91 -6.41 -0.19
CA ALA A 112 -0.51 -5.01 -0.20
C ALA A 112 -0.17 -4.51 1.22
N VAL A 113 -1.00 -4.84 2.23
CA VAL A 113 -0.71 -4.52 3.63
C VAL A 113 0.62 -5.12 4.06
N ALA A 114 0.84 -6.41 3.81
CA ALA A 114 2.09 -7.08 4.15
C ALA A 114 3.32 -6.43 3.48
N TRP A 115 3.18 -6.03 2.23
CA TRP A 115 4.22 -5.30 1.53
C TRP A 115 4.47 -3.92 2.13
N ALA A 116 3.42 -3.14 2.41
CA ALA A 116 3.52 -1.82 3.02
C ALA A 116 4.24 -1.87 4.37
N VAL A 117 3.89 -2.82 5.24
CA VAL A 117 4.57 -3.05 6.53
C VAL A 117 6.06 -3.34 6.32
N SER A 118 6.43 -4.14 5.33
CA SER A 118 7.84 -4.42 5.05
C SER A 118 8.61 -3.17 4.58
N VAL A 119 7.97 -2.29 3.79
CA VAL A 119 8.57 -1.01 3.37
C VAL A 119 8.70 -0.06 4.56
N CYS A 120 7.71 0.00 5.46
CA CYS A 120 7.79 0.75 6.71
C CYS A 120 8.97 0.26 7.56
N TYR A 121 9.13 -1.06 7.72
CA TYR A 121 10.24 -1.64 8.47
C TYR A 121 11.61 -1.29 7.88
N VAL A 122 11.77 -1.38 6.57
CA VAL A 122 13.03 -1.03 5.90
C VAL A 122 13.44 0.42 6.16
N LYS A 123 12.48 1.34 6.21
CA LYS A 123 12.77 2.78 6.42
C LYS A 123 12.83 3.18 7.89
N PHE A 124 12.02 2.56 8.73
CA PHE A 124 11.85 2.88 10.15
C PHE A 124 11.79 1.60 11.00
N PRO A 125 12.91 0.86 11.09
CA PRO A 125 12.91 -0.49 11.68
C PRO A 125 12.43 -0.50 13.13
N GLN A 126 12.92 0.41 14.00
CA GLN A 126 12.57 0.44 15.41
C GLN A 126 11.07 0.73 15.62
N ARG A 127 10.56 1.82 15.02
CA ARG A 127 9.15 2.23 15.15
C ARG A 127 8.19 1.16 14.62
N THR A 128 8.55 0.53 13.49
CA THR A 128 7.73 -0.54 12.91
C THR A 128 7.81 -1.82 13.73
N HIS A 129 8.96 -2.13 14.33
CA HIS A 129 9.11 -3.27 15.23
C HIS A 129 8.22 -3.13 16.48
N GLU A 130 8.25 -1.96 17.13
CA GLU A 130 7.40 -1.65 18.28
C GLU A 130 5.92 -1.78 17.93
N TRP A 131 5.50 -1.23 16.78
CA TRP A 131 4.13 -1.36 16.30
C TRP A 131 3.74 -2.81 16.02
N LEU A 132 4.62 -3.64 15.42
CA LEU A 132 4.37 -5.06 15.21
C LEU A 132 4.12 -5.82 16.52
N GLY A 133 4.71 -5.38 17.62
CA GLY A 133 4.48 -5.96 18.96
C GLY A 133 3.07 -5.74 19.52
N SER A 134 2.31 -4.78 19.00
CA SER A 134 0.99 -4.37 19.50
C SER A 134 -0.12 -4.34 18.47
N CYS A 135 0.18 -4.53 17.18
CA CYS A 135 -0.80 -4.44 16.10
C CYS A 135 -1.85 -5.56 16.14
N SER A 136 -3.04 -5.27 15.62
CA SER A 136 -4.20 -6.16 15.58
C SER A 136 -4.44 -6.82 14.21
N LEU A 137 -3.42 -6.84 13.34
CA LEU A 137 -3.49 -7.56 12.06
C LEU A 137 -3.86 -9.04 12.29
N ASP A 138 -4.65 -9.60 11.38
CA ASP A 138 -4.90 -11.04 11.35
C ASP A 138 -3.60 -11.85 11.17
N ASP A 139 -3.57 -13.09 11.64
CA ASP A 139 -2.36 -13.91 11.69
C ASP A 139 -1.73 -14.15 10.33
N TRP A 140 -2.53 -14.27 9.27
CA TRP A 140 -2.01 -14.45 7.92
C TRP A 140 -1.29 -13.19 7.44
N THR A 141 -1.93 -12.02 7.55
CA THR A 141 -1.37 -10.72 7.14
C THR A 141 -0.15 -10.39 7.98
N PHE A 142 -0.21 -10.62 9.29
CA PHE A 142 0.92 -10.43 10.19
C PHE A 142 2.12 -11.31 9.79
N ASN A 143 1.93 -12.63 9.70
CA ASN A 143 3.02 -13.55 9.35
C ASN A 143 3.55 -13.31 7.93
N LYS A 144 2.71 -12.87 7.00
CA LYS A 144 3.12 -12.49 5.65
C LYS A 144 3.95 -11.20 5.66
N SER A 145 3.63 -10.24 6.54
CA SER A 145 4.45 -9.03 6.76
C SER A 145 5.85 -9.39 7.25
N LEU A 146 5.93 -10.26 8.26
CA LEU A 146 7.23 -10.75 8.75
C LEU A 146 8.02 -11.45 7.65
N GLN A 147 7.37 -12.28 6.84
CA GLN A 147 8.01 -12.95 5.71
C GLN A 147 8.59 -11.92 4.73
N LYS A 148 7.83 -10.88 4.36
CA LYS A 148 8.29 -9.82 3.45
C LYS A 148 9.46 -9.02 4.01
N ILE A 149 9.49 -8.78 5.31
CA ILE A 149 10.62 -8.13 5.99
C ILE A 149 11.88 -9.03 5.88
N ILE A 150 11.75 -10.33 6.16
CA ILE A 150 12.85 -11.29 6.12
C ILE A 150 13.41 -11.47 4.70
N GLU A 151 12.55 -11.44 3.67
CA GLU A 151 12.94 -11.53 2.26
C GLU A 151 13.73 -10.29 1.78
N SER A 152 13.63 -9.17 2.48
CA SER A 152 14.29 -7.93 2.08
C SER A 152 15.82 -8.02 2.24
N LEU A 153 16.55 -7.66 1.19
CA LEU A 153 18.01 -7.54 1.22
C LEU A 153 18.50 -6.31 2.00
N ARG A 154 17.59 -5.40 2.38
CA ARG A 154 17.90 -4.17 3.10
C ARG A 154 17.80 -4.31 4.62
N VAL A 155 17.35 -5.45 5.11
CA VAL A 155 17.20 -5.76 6.53
C VAL A 155 18.40 -6.58 6.99
N SER A 156 18.99 -6.21 8.13
CA SER A 156 20.13 -6.92 8.71
C SER A 156 19.77 -8.34 9.16
N ASP A 157 20.74 -9.24 9.23
CA ASP A 157 20.49 -10.61 9.69
C ASP A 157 20.06 -10.64 11.17
N THR A 158 20.56 -9.73 12.00
CA THR A 158 20.13 -9.56 13.39
C THR A 158 18.65 -9.20 13.47
N ASP A 159 18.21 -8.21 12.69
CA ASP A 159 16.80 -7.82 12.64
C ASP A 159 15.93 -8.96 12.11
N LYS A 160 16.40 -9.69 11.09
CA LYS A 160 15.68 -10.87 10.57
C LYS A 160 15.48 -11.95 11.62
N GLN A 161 16.46 -12.14 12.52
CA GLN A 161 16.31 -13.09 13.64
C GLN A 161 15.25 -12.62 14.64
N ALA A 162 15.26 -11.33 15.02
CA ALA A 162 14.24 -10.74 15.88
C ALA A 162 12.84 -10.85 15.27
N ILE A 163 12.70 -10.55 13.97
CA ILE A 163 11.42 -10.66 13.24
C ILE A 163 10.94 -12.12 13.17
N ARG A 164 11.83 -13.12 12.99
CA ARG A 164 11.44 -14.55 13.00
C ARG A 164 10.82 -14.96 14.35
N ALA A 165 11.34 -14.42 15.45
CA ALA A 165 10.85 -14.72 16.80
C ALA A 165 9.41 -14.21 17.06
N MET A 166 8.95 -13.19 16.31
CA MET A 166 7.60 -12.63 16.44
C MET A 166 6.51 -13.47 15.77
N LYS A 167 6.87 -14.52 15.02
CA LYS A 167 5.90 -15.31 14.24
C LYS A 167 4.79 -15.88 15.11
N ARG A 168 3.55 -15.55 14.77
CA ARG A 168 2.38 -16.14 15.43
C ARG A 168 2.20 -17.59 14.96
N ARG A 169 2.04 -18.49 15.95
CA ARG A 169 1.72 -19.90 15.68
C ARG A 169 0.21 -20.00 15.43
N LYS A 170 -0.16 -20.84 14.46
CA LYS A 170 -1.56 -21.22 14.26
C LYS A 170 -2.05 -22.05 15.42
#